data_1975845caf1304c77bb33e5a3ceb43db
#
_entry.id   1975845caf1304c77bb33e5a3ceb43db
#
_cell.length_a   1.000
_cell.length_b   1.000
_cell.length_c   1.000
_cell.angle_alpha   90.00
_cell.angle_beta   90.00
_cell.angle_gamma   90.00
#
_symmetry.space_group_name_H-M   'P 1'
#
loop_
_entity.id
_entity.type
_entity.pdbx_description
1 polymer ?
#
loop_
_entity_poly.entity_id
_entity_poly.type
_entity_poly.pdbx_seq_one_letter_code
_entity_poly.pdbx_strand_id
1 'polypeptide(L)'
;MKTNKIFLHLGLFIITFITTTFAGAEWAAGQSSTYEFSVLVSKGLPYAISIMFFLSVHEFGHYFAAKYHKVETTLPYYIPFPPISGFLNFGTMGAVIKTKSAIRNNKAMFDIGAAGPIAGFIASLIILIYGFTHLPTVD
;
A
#
# COMPACT_ATOMS: atom_id res chain seq x y z
N MET A 1 2.42 -22.99 1.54
CA MET A 1 2.25 -22.01 2.64
C MET A 1 1.15 -22.51 3.55
N LYS A 2 1.39 -22.54 4.84
CA LYS A 2 0.37 -23.04 5.79
C LYS A 2 -0.82 -22.07 5.81
N THR A 3 -2.03 -22.57 5.80
CA THR A 3 -3.30 -21.83 5.75
C THR A 3 -3.34 -20.64 6.72
N ASN A 4 -2.79 -20.82 7.92
CA ASN A 4 -2.75 -19.77 8.95
C ASN A 4 -1.98 -18.50 8.53
N LYS A 5 -0.99 -18.62 7.63
CA LYS A 5 -0.22 -17.46 7.16
C LYS A 5 -1.00 -16.64 6.14
N ILE A 6 -1.83 -17.27 5.31
CA ILE A 6 -2.70 -16.57 4.35
C ILE A 6 -3.70 -15.69 5.10
N PHE A 7 -4.32 -16.24 6.16
CA PHE A 7 -5.24 -15.47 7.00
C PHE A 7 -4.57 -14.28 7.67
N LEU A 8 -3.30 -14.41 8.07
CA LEU A 8 -2.55 -13.29 8.64
C LEU A 8 -2.33 -12.18 7.60
N HIS A 9 -1.88 -12.53 6.39
CA HIS A 9 -1.68 -11.55 5.31
C HIS A 9 -2.99 -10.84 4.94
N LEU A 10 -4.07 -11.60 4.82
CA LEU A 10 -5.40 -11.05 4.52
C LEU A 10 -5.92 -10.15 5.64
N GLY A 11 -5.74 -10.57 6.88
CA GLY A 11 -6.13 -9.78 8.06
C GLY A 11 -5.38 -8.45 8.13
N LEU A 12 -4.06 -8.47 7.92
CA LEU A 12 -3.24 -7.25 7.88
C LEU A 12 -3.64 -6.33 6.73
N PHE A 13 -3.94 -6.89 5.56
CA PHE A 13 -4.45 -6.12 4.42
C PHE A 13 -5.76 -5.41 4.75
N ILE A 14 -6.72 -6.13 5.32
CA ILE A 14 -8.04 -5.58 5.68
C ILE A 14 -7.89 -4.48 6.75
N ILE A 15 -7.11 -4.73 7.80
CA ILE A 15 -6.88 -3.75 8.86
C ILE A 15 -6.21 -2.50 8.29
N THR A 16 -5.20 -2.66 7.44
CA THR A 16 -4.51 -1.53 6.81
C THR A 16 -5.42 -0.77 5.86
N PHE A 17 -6.29 -1.46 5.15
CA PHE A 17 -7.31 -0.82 4.31
C PHE A 17 -8.25 0.07 5.15
N ILE A 18 -8.68 -0.42 6.30
CA ILE A 18 -9.53 0.34 7.24
C ILE A 18 -8.77 1.56 7.78
N THR A 19 -7.55 1.37 8.28
CA THR A 19 -6.77 2.49 8.84
C THR A 19 -6.42 3.55 7.82
N THR A 20 -6.14 3.18 6.57
CA THR A 20 -5.91 4.11 5.46
C THR A 20 -7.18 4.85 5.05
N THR A 21 -8.35 4.21 5.14
CA THR A 21 -9.63 4.88 4.88
C THR A 21 -9.89 5.99 5.91
N PHE A 22 -9.65 5.74 7.18
CA PHE A 22 -9.74 6.76 8.22
C PHE A 22 -8.74 7.90 8.01
N ALA A 23 -7.50 7.56 7.69
CA ALA A 23 -6.46 8.56 7.40
C ALA A 23 -6.83 9.45 6.22
N GLY A 24 -7.33 8.89 5.14
CA GLY A 24 -7.79 9.65 3.97
C GLY A 24 -8.95 10.59 4.28
N ALA A 25 -9.89 10.16 5.09
CA ALA A 25 -10.99 11.01 5.55
C ALA A 25 -10.50 12.17 6.42
N GLU A 26 -9.56 11.90 7.32
CA GLU A 26 -8.92 12.90 8.18
C GLU A 26 -8.18 13.97 7.36
N TRP A 27 -7.39 13.55 6.36
CA TRP A 27 -6.69 14.48 5.48
C TRP A 27 -7.62 15.37 4.65
N ALA A 28 -8.75 14.82 4.18
CA ALA A 28 -9.67 15.53 3.31
C ALA A 28 -10.66 16.43 4.05
N ALA A 29 -11.07 16.03 5.26
CA ALA A 29 -12.08 16.75 6.05
C ALA A 29 -11.49 17.63 7.16
N GLY A 30 -10.16 17.60 7.34
CA GLY A 30 -9.49 18.19 8.50
C GLY A 30 -9.68 17.33 9.75
N GLN A 31 -9.07 17.74 10.84
CA GLN A 31 -9.12 17.01 12.14
C GLN A 31 -10.47 17.20 12.85
N SER A 32 -11.58 17.09 12.15
CA SER A 32 -12.88 17.07 12.80
C SER A 32 -13.14 15.67 13.38
N SER A 33 -13.49 15.64 14.63
CA SER A 33 -13.67 14.44 15.44
C SER A 33 -14.88 13.56 15.09
N THR A 34 -15.59 13.86 14.02
CA THR A 34 -16.77 13.11 13.59
C THR A 34 -16.50 12.43 12.25
N TYR A 35 -16.17 11.17 12.32
CA TYR A 35 -16.08 10.31 11.14
C TYR A 35 -17.46 9.90 10.67
N GLU A 36 -18.16 10.79 9.97
CA GLU A 36 -19.40 10.43 9.31
C GLU A 36 -19.12 9.38 8.22
N PHE A 37 -19.98 8.38 8.13
CA PHE A 37 -19.83 7.29 7.15
C PHE A 37 -19.75 7.82 5.72
N SER A 38 -20.51 8.86 5.39
CA SER A 38 -20.47 9.52 4.07
C SER A 38 -19.09 10.09 3.73
N VAL A 39 -18.38 10.68 4.71
CA VAL A 39 -17.02 11.22 4.55
C VAL A 39 -16.00 10.10 4.41
N LEU A 40 -16.14 9.02 5.19
CA LEU A 40 -15.28 7.83 5.05
C LEU A 40 -15.37 7.26 3.64
N VAL A 41 -16.57 7.11 3.10
CA VAL A 41 -16.79 6.56 1.76
C VAL A 41 -16.33 7.52 0.67
N SER A 42 -16.73 8.80 0.73
CA SER A 42 -16.46 9.74 -0.36
C SER A 42 -15.02 10.27 -0.39
N LYS A 43 -14.38 10.41 0.76
CA LYS A 43 -13.05 11.01 0.90
C LYS A 43 -11.98 10.00 1.33
N GLY A 44 -12.33 9.07 2.19
CA GLY A 44 -11.39 8.07 2.72
C GLY A 44 -11.09 6.95 1.74
N LEU A 45 -12.09 6.38 1.07
CA LEU A 45 -11.92 5.27 0.14
C LEU A 45 -11.00 5.59 -1.05
N PRO A 46 -11.12 6.73 -1.75
CA PRO A 46 -10.20 7.06 -2.84
C PRO A 46 -8.74 7.07 -2.41
N TYR A 47 -8.45 7.62 -1.23
CA TYR A 47 -7.10 7.59 -0.66
C TYR A 47 -6.65 6.17 -0.33
N ALA A 48 -7.49 5.39 0.37
CA ALA A 48 -7.18 4.03 0.76
C ALA A 48 -6.91 3.13 -0.46
N ILE A 49 -7.77 3.20 -1.47
CA ILE A 49 -7.60 2.45 -2.73
C ILE A 49 -6.29 2.84 -3.40
N SER A 50 -5.98 4.13 -3.49
CA SER A 50 -4.77 4.64 -4.14
C SER A 50 -3.50 4.16 -3.43
N ILE A 51 -3.42 4.33 -2.12
CA ILE A 51 -2.21 3.96 -1.37
C ILE A 51 -2.03 2.43 -1.29
N MET A 52 -3.12 1.68 -1.13
CA MET A 52 -3.07 0.22 -1.12
C MET A 52 -2.71 -0.34 -2.49
N PHE A 53 -3.19 0.26 -3.57
CA PHE A 53 -2.78 -0.09 -4.94
C PHE A 53 -1.30 0.17 -5.16
N PHE A 54 -0.81 1.37 -4.78
CA PHE A 54 0.62 1.70 -4.87
C PHE A 54 1.49 0.71 -4.12
N LEU A 55 1.19 0.47 -2.84
CA LEU A 55 1.95 -0.46 -2.01
C LEU A 55 1.92 -1.88 -2.56
N SER A 56 0.75 -2.35 -3.01
CA SER A 56 0.60 -3.68 -3.59
C SER A 56 1.46 -3.85 -4.84
N VAL A 57 1.39 -2.91 -5.77
CA VAL A 57 2.18 -2.95 -7.01
C VAL A 57 3.68 -2.90 -6.71
N HIS A 58 4.09 -2.04 -5.76
CA HIS A 58 5.48 -1.93 -5.32
C HIS A 58 6.00 -3.27 -4.76
N GLU A 59 5.30 -3.84 -3.77
CA GLU A 59 5.73 -5.07 -3.11
C GLU A 59 5.66 -6.29 -4.04
N PHE A 60 4.64 -6.38 -4.89
CA PHE A 60 4.55 -7.44 -5.90
C PHE A 60 5.62 -7.29 -6.99
N GLY A 61 6.11 -6.09 -7.26
CA GLY A 61 7.29 -5.89 -8.10
C GLY A 61 8.51 -6.64 -7.54
N HIS A 62 8.81 -6.43 -6.27
CA HIS A 62 9.86 -7.20 -5.57
C HIS A 62 9.58 -8.71 -5.58
N TYR A 63 8.34 -9.08 -5.27
CA TYR A 63 7.93 -10.48 -5.20
C TYR A 63 8.13 -11.23 -6.52
N PHE A 64 7.67 -10.66 -7.63
CA PHE A 64 7.79 -11.32 -8.93
C PHE A 64 9.23 -11.35 -9.45
N ALA A 65 10.04 -10.33 -9.19
CA ALA A 65 11.47 -10.34 -9.51
C ALA A 65 12.19 -11.40 -8.69
N ALA A 66 11.89 -11.53 -7.40
CA ALA A 66 12.43 -12.59 -6.55
C ALA A 66 12.06 -13.98 -7.09
N LYS A 67 10.80 -14.17 -7.46
CA LYS A 67 10.31 -15.42 -8.04
C LYS A 67 11.03 -15.76 -9.36
N TYR A 68 11.25 -14.76 -10.22
CA TYR A 68 12.02 -14.94 -11.46
C TYR A 68 13.45 -15.44 -11.18
N HIS A 69 14.10 -14.90 -10.17
CA HIS A 69 15.44 -15.32 -9.75
C HIS A 69 15.44 -16.54 -8.82
N LYS A 70 14.30 -17.22 -8.66
CA LYS A 70 14.14 -18.40 -7.78
C LYS A 70 14.52 -18.13 -6.32
N VAL A 71 14.31 -16.90 -5.88
CA VAL A 71 14.43 -16.49 -4.48
C VAL A 71 13.06 -16.60 -3.82
N GLU A 72 12.97 -17.42 -2.78
CA GLU A 72 11.72 -17.58 -2.04
C GLU A 72 11.45 -16.36 -1.17
N THR A 73 10.23 -15.83 -1.27
CA THR A 73 9.76 -14.71 -0.46
C THR A 73 8.38 -14.98 0.10
N THR A 74 8.00 -14.21 1.12
CA THR A 74 6.63 -14.18 1.62
C THR A 74 5.76 -13.30 0.72
N LEU A 75 4.44 -13.41 0.88
CA LEU A 75 3.49 -12.38 0.43
C LEU A 75 3.73 -11.09 1.22
N PRO A 76 3.27 -9.94 0.72
CA PRO A 76 3.41 -8.68 1.44
C PRO A 76 2.74 -8.71 2.82
N TYR A 77 3.46 -8.18 3.82
CA TYR A 77 2.91 -7.83 5.12
C TYR A 77 2.58 -6.35 5.12
N TYR A 78 1.30 -6.02 5.14
CA TYR A 78 0.85 -4.63 5.29
C TYR A 78 0.93 -4.23 6.75
N ILE A 79 1.44 -3.03 7.01
CA ILE A 79 1.66 -2.53 8.36
C ILE A 79 0.66 -1.40 8.61
N PRO A 80 -0.43 -1.65 9.37
CA PRO A 80 -1.39 -0.62 9.70
C PRO A 80 -0.78 0.39 10.67
N PHE A 81 -1.22 1.64 10.57
CA PHE A 81 -0.88 2.68 11.53
C PHE A 81 -2.17 3.21 12.14
N PRO A 82 -2.31 3.20 13.47
CA PRO A 82 -3.52 3.66 14.12
C PRO A 82 -3.70 5.17 13.96
N PRO A 83 -4.95 5.68 13.91
CA PRO A 83 -5.23 7.11 13.86
C PRO A 83 -4.87 7.75 15.20
N ILE A 84 -3.66 8.30 15.30
CA ILE A 84 -3.18 9.05 16.46
C ILE A 84 -3.26 10.53 16.11
N SER A 85 -4.10 11.29 16.83
CA SER A 85 -4.23 12.73 16.62
C SER A 85 -2.92 13.47 16.92
N GLY A 86 -2.57 14.43 16.04
CA GLY A 86 -1.37 15.26 16.18
C GLY A 86 -0.13 14.71 15.49
N PHE A 87 -0.21 13.57 14.82
CA PHE A 87 0.89 12.99 14.02
C PHE A 87 0.51 12.95 12.53
N LEU A 88 1.52 13.05 11.66
CA LEU A 88 1.35 12.79 10.22
C LEU A 88 0.87 11.34 10.05
N ASN A 89 -0.43 11.15 9.87
CA ASN A 89 -1.04 9.84 9.78
C ASN A 89 -1.36 9.50 8.33
N PHE A 90 -0.61 8.57 7.76
CA PHE A 90 -0.89 8.02 6.43
C PHE A 90 -1.79 6.78 6.47
N GLY A 91 -2.15 6.30 7.67
CA GLY A 91 -2.93 5.08 7.88
C GLY A 91 -2.14 3.79 7.74
N THR A 92 -0.90 3.88 7.30
CA THR A 92 0.01 2.75 7.12
C THR A 92 1.46 3.19 7.29
N MET A 93 2.30 2.28 7.74
CA MET A 93 3.75 2.41 7.72
C MET A 93 4.38 1.75 6.49
N GLY A 94 3.56 1.32 5.54
CA GLY A 94 3.99 0.65 4.33
C GLY A 94 3.65 -0.83 4.31
N ALA A 95 4.33 -1.56 3.42
CA ALA A 95 4.26 -3.00 3.32
C ALA A 95 5.67 -3.55 3.09
N VAL A 96 5.90 -4.79 3.44
CA VAL A 96 7.19 -5.45 3.29
C VAL A 96 7.03 -6.91 2.89
N ILE A 97 7.93 -7.40 2.05
CA ILE A 97 8.12 -8.83 1.83
C ILE A 97 9.37 -9.30 2.58
N LYS A 98 9.39 -10.57 2.94
CA LYS A 98 10.56 -11.20 3.57
C LYS A 98 11.14 -12.25 2.63
N THR A 99 12.44 -12.16 2.36
CA THR A 99 13.16 -13.22 1.67
C THR A 99 13.36 -14.41 2.61
N LYS A 100 13.09 -15.61 2.11
CA LYS A 100 13.24 -16.87 2.85
C LYS A 100 14.50 -17.64 2.45
N SER A 101 15.08 -17.29 1.30
CA SER A 101 16.30 -17.90 0.79
C SER A 101 17.35 -16.83 0.46
N ALA A 102 18.62 -17.24 0.41
CA ALA A 102 19.69 -16.32 0.10
C ALA A 102 19.64 -15.82 -1.35
N ILE A 103 19.97 -14.57 -1.55
CA ILE A 103 20.16 -13.97 -2.88
C ILE A 103 21.60 -14.29 -3.30
N ARG A 104 21.78 -15.09 -4.34
CA ARG A 104 23.07 -15.71 -4.68
C ARG A 104 24.01 -14.85 -5.52
N ASN A 105 23.51 -13.79 -6.15
CA ASN A 105 24.35 -12.94 -7.01
C ASN A 105 23.87 -11.49 -7.02
N ASN A 106 24.76 -10.60 -7.41
CA ASN A 106 24.50 -9.16 -7.42
C ASN A 106 23.42 -8.75 -8.43
N LYS A 107 23.30 -9.46 -9.55
CA LYS A 107 22.26 -9.19 -10.54
C LYS A 107 20.88 -9.45 -9.98
N ALA A 108 20.67 -10.59 -9.33
CA ALA A 108 19.40 -10.91 -8.68
C ALA A 108 19.07 -9.89 -7.58
N MET A 109 20.06 -9.50 -6.78
CA MET A 109 19.88 -8.47 -5.74
C MET A 109 19.44 -7.13 -6.33
N PHE A 110 20.08 -6.69 -7.42
CA PHE A 110 19.73 -5.45 -8.12
C PHE A 110 18.32 -5.52 -8.73
N ASP A 111 18.02 -6.59 -9.46
CA ASP A 111 16.74 -6.76 -10.14
C ASP A 111 15.58 -6.77 -9.14
N ILE A 112 15.73 -7.50 -8.04
CA ILE A 112 14.73 -7.56 -6.96
C ILE A 112 14.58 -6.20 -6.30
N GLY A 113 15.68 -5.53 -6.00
CA GLY A 113 15.67 -4.22 -5.37
C GLY A 113 15.07 -3.13 -6.26
N ALA A 114 15.32 -3.15 -7.56
CA ALA A 114 14.84 -2.15 -8.50
C ALA A 114 13.38 -2.38 -8.94
N ALA A 115 12.92 -3.62 -8.97
CA ALA A 115 11.60 -3.97 -9.49
C ALA A 115 10.45 -3.34 -8.69
N GLY A 116 10.57 -3.25 -7.38
CA GLY A 116 9.58 -2.60 -6.52
C GLY A 116 9.41 -1.11 -6.83
N PRO A 117 10.47 -0.30 -6.73
CA PRO A 117 10.41 1.13 -7.07
C PRO A 117 9.94 1.41 -8.49
N ILE A 118 10.36 0.62 -9.48
CA ILE A 118 9.92 0.79 -10.87
C ILE A 118 8.42 0.51 -11.00
N ALA A 119 7.96 -0.59 -10.45
CA ALA A 119 6.53 -0.94 -10.46
C ALA A 119 5.71 0.11 -9.69
N GLY A 120 6.17 0.55 -8.53
CA GLY A 120 5.53 1.59 -7.73
C GLY A 120 5.48 2.94 -8.45
N PHE A 121 6.53 3.30 -9.19
CA PHE A 121 6.55 4.51 -10.02
C PHE A 121 5.46 4.48 -11.09
N ILE A 122 5.31 3.34 -11.78
CA ILE A 122 4.25 3.15 -12.78
C ILE A 122 2.87 3.26 -12.12
N ALA A 123 2.66 2.62 -10.98
CA ALA A 123 1.41 2.74 -10.22
C ALA A 123 1.12 4.19 -9.82
N SER A 124 2.13 4.94 -9.38
CA SER A 124 2.00 6.36 -9.04
C SER A 124 1.58 7.22 -10.22
N LEU A 125 2.15 6.96 -11.40
CA LEU A 125 1.76 7.66 -12.63
C LEU A 125 0.29 7.38 -12.99
N ILE A 126 -0.17 6.15 -12.87
CA ILE A 126 -1.57 5.76 -13.11
C ILE A 126 -2.50 6.52 -12.17
N ILE A 127 -2.17 6.54 -10.87
CA ILE A 127 -2.96 7.24 -9.85
C ILE A 127 -2.99 8.75 -10.15
N LEU A 128 -1.85 9.32 -10.51
CA LEU A 128 -1.71 10.74 -10.81
C LEU A 128 -2.56 11.14 -12.02
N ILE A 129 -2.47 10.39 -13.12
CA ILE A 129 -3.25 10.63 -14.33
C ILE A 129 -4.75 10.51 -14.02
N TYR A 130 -5.15 9.46 -13.30
CA TYR A 130 -6.54 9.30 -12.88
C TYR A 130 -7.01 10.49 -12.04
N GLY A 131 -6.22 10.91 -11.06
CA GLY A 131 -6.55 12.05 -10.21
C GLY A 131 -6.73 13.34 -10.99
N PHE A 132 -5.82 13.66 -11.91
CA PHE A 132 -5.91 14.87 -12.74
C PHE A 132 -7.11 14.87 -13.70
N THR A 133 -7.47 13.70 -14.23
CA THR A 133 -8.62 13.60 -15.15
C THR A 133 -9.98 13.66 -14.42
N HIS A 134 -9.98 13.50 -13.09
CA HIS A 134 -11.20 13.50 -12.26
C HIS A 134 -11.24 14.67 -11.26
N LEU A 135 -10.45 15.71 -11.49
CA LEU A 135 -10.53 16.92 -10.68
C LEU A 135 -11.90 17.58 -10.86
N PRO A 136 -12.52 18.07 -9.76
CA PRO A 136 -13.74 18.86 -9.89
C PRO A 136 -13.44 20.15 -10.63
N THR A 137 -14.34 20.53 -11.54
CA THR A 137 -14.28 21.83 -12.21
C THR A 137 -14.45 22.92 -11.16
N VAL A 138 -13.47 23.81 -11.07
CA VAL A 138 -13.60 25.02 -10.24
C VAL A 138 -14.34 26.04 -11.09
N ASP A 139 -15.62 26.25 -10.79
CA ASP A 139 -16.40 27.34 -11.36
C ASP A 139 -16.04 28.67 -10.68
#